data_89ddfa2aae06c501c38ecdc2cc4dd48a
#
_entry.id   89ddfa2aae06c501c38ecdc2cc4dd48a
#
_cell.length_a   1.000
_cell.length_b   1.000
_cell.length_c   1.000
_cell.angle_alpha   90.00
_cell.angle_beta   90.00
_cell.angle_gamma   90.00
#
_symmetry.space_group_name_H-M   'P 1'
#
loop_
_entity.id
_entity.type
_entity.pdbx_description
1 polymer ?
#
loop_
_entity_poly.entity_id
_entity_poly.type
_entity_poly.pdbx_seq_one_letter_code
_entity_poly.pdbx_strand_id
1 'polypeptide(L)'
;MRKVFISFSLSTLLIASVFAQSSDTIVTITGAILKAQDSTNISGNILYEKLPYYDDMGMISVDGNGTYSVQLVKGETYNFSVSKPGFNRYEAQVDITGDMNMNIYVEEDIVELRKLEKLIFGLDSDRISSQSFEELDDVAQWMTDNPTIVIQLEGHTDFGGNAEAALRLSQARVEAVKEYLIEKKIKKNRIFTKAFGGTQPVTQERTPEARALNRRVELRVIRR
;
A
#
# COMPACT_ATOMS: atom_id res chain seq x y z
N MET A 1 -80.55 34.70 44.00
CA MET A 1 -79.40 33.75 43.76
C MET A 1 -78.75 34.14 42.42
N ARG A 2 -77.66 34.91 42.47
CA ARG A 2 -76.89 35.29 41.28
C ARG A 2 -75.77 34.30 41.06
N LYS A 3 -75.77 33.57 39.91
CA LYS A 3 -74.69 32.69 39.48
C LYS A 3 -73.63 33.57 38.79
N VAL A 4 -72.43 33.59 39.37
CA VAL A 4 -71.25 34.20 38.76
C VAL A 4 -70.60 33.12 37.89
N PHE A 5 -70.47 33.35 36.56
CA PHE A 5 -69.65 32.54 35.64
C PHE A 5 -68.25 33.12 35.59
N ILE A 6 -67.26 32.35 36.04
CA ILE A 6 -65.88 32.68 35.89
C ILE A 6 -65.39 32.01 34.57
N SER A 7 -65.09 32.85 33.58
CA SER A 7 -64.51 32.43 32.33
C SER A 7 -62.99 32.26 32.53
N PHE A 8 -62.48 31.02 32.40
CA PHE A 8 -61.08 30.78 32.35
C PHE A 8 -60.60 30.87 30.89
N SER A 9 -59.86 31.94 30.59
CA SER A 9 -59.18 32.08 29.31
C SER A 9 -57.86 31.29 29.37
N LEU A 10 -57.82 30.21 28.63
CA LEU A 10 -56.62 29.37 28.46
C LEU A 10 -55.77 30.00 27.34
N SER A 11 -54.76 30.77 27.72
CA SER A 11 -53.76 31.30 26.78
C SER A 11 -52.78 30.17 26.46
N THR A 12 -52.94 29.54 25.30
CA THR A 12 -51.94 28.63 24.75
C THR A 12 -50.71 29.42 24.29
N LEU A 13 -49.65 29.38 25.08
CA LEU A 13 -48.34 29.92 24.69
C LEU A 13 -47.73 28.99 23.64
N LEU A 14 -47.79 29.38 22.38
CA LEU A 14 -47.15 28.66 21.28
C LEU A 14 -45.64 28.95 21.36
N ILE A 15 -44.85 28.04 21.93
CA ILE A 15 -43.40 28.10 21.87
C ILE A 15 -43.01 27.61 20.49
N ALA A 16 -42.80 28.54 19.56
CA ALA A 16 -42.17 28.26 18.29
C ALA A 16 -40.70 28.01 18.58
N SER A 17 -40.28 26.71 18.65
CA SER A 17 -38.89 26.34 18.59
C SER A 17 -38.37 26.66 17.19
N VAL A 18 -37.68 27.78 17.07
CA VAL A 18 -36.90 28.12 15.89
C VAL A 18 -35.71 27.14 15.89
N PHE A 19 -35.86 26.03 15.19
CA PHE A 19 -34.68 25.25 14.76
C PHE A 19 -33.94 26.16 13.77
N ALA A 20 -32.84 26.75 14.21
CA ALA A 20 -31.90 27.35 13.31
C ALA A 20 -31.33 26.18 12.48
N GLN A 21 -31.82 26.01 11.25
CA GLN A 21 -31.11 25.21 10.25
C GLN A 21 -29.79 25.93 10.00
N SER A 22 -28.69 25.42 10.55
CA SER A 22 -27.37 25.81 10.08
C SER A 22 -27.30 25.37 8.62
N SER A 23 -27.41 26.32 7.70
CA SER A 23 -27.09 26.01 6.30
C SER A 23 -25.60 25.82 6.23
N ASP A 24 -25.17 24.58 6.18
CA ASP A 24 -23.76 24.25 6.02
C ASP A 24 -23.23 24.95 4.76
N THR A 25 -22.17 25.72 4.93
CA THR A 25 -21.53 26.39 3.79
C THR A 25 -20.72 25.31 3.00
N ILE A 26 -21.16 25.06 1.78
CA ILE A 26 -20.47 24.14 0.87
C ILE A 26 -19.39 24.89 0.12
N VAL A 27 -18.22 24.30 0.05
CA VAL A 27 -17.03 24.80 -0.68
C VAL A 27 -16.50 23.75 -1.63
N THR A 28 -15.72 24.17 -2.62
CA THR A 28 -15.20 23.31 -3.67
C THR A 28 -13.72 23.04 -3.45
N ILE A 29 -13.37 21.77 -3.34
CA ILE A 29 -11.97 21.31 -3.31
C ILE A 29 -11.63 20.75 -4.69
N THR A 30 -10.59 21.30 -5.30
CA THR A 30 -10.05 20.82 -6.58
C THR A 30 -8.63 20.33 -6.40
N GLY A 31 -8.14 19.50 -7.30
CA GLY A 31 -6.74 19.05 -7.27
C GLY A 31 -6.46 17.94 -8.25
N ALA A 32 -5.32 17.30 -8.07
CA ALA A 32 -4.90 16.16 -8.87
C ALA A 32 -4.28 15.07 -7.98
N ILE A 33 -4.31 13.82 -8.47
CA ILE A 33 -3.46 12.76 -7.95
C ILE A 33 -2.17 12.73 -8.78
N LEU A 34 -1.04 12.93 -8.14
CA LEU A 34 0.26 13.08 -8.76
C LEU A 34 1.23 12.02 -8.23
N LYS A 35 2.12 11.53 -9.09
CA LYS A 35 3.30 10.80 -8.63
C LYS A 35 4.24 11.73 -7.87
N ALA A 36 4.72 11.32 -6.71
CA ALA A 36 5.62 12.13 -5.90
C ALA A 36 6.97 12.39 -6.58
N GLN A 37 7.43 11.48 -7.47
CA GLN A 37 8.75 11.54 -8.08
C GLN A 37 8.86 12.59 -9.20
N ASP A 38 7.84 12.72 -10.03
CA ASP A 38 7.90 13.53 -11.27
C ASP A 38 6.67 14.42 -11.49
N SER A 39 5.73 14.41 -10.54
CA SER A 39 4.47 15.16 -10.58
C SER A 39 3.57 14.82 -11.78
N THR A 40 3.73 13.63 -12.37
CA THR A 40 2.82 13.18 -13.44
C THR A 40 1.45 12.81 -12.88
N ASN A 41 0.41 13.18 -13.61
CA ASN A 41 -0.97 12.86 -13.26
C ASN A 41 -1.22 11.36 -13.36
N ILE A 42 -1.97 10.81 -12.40
CA ILE A 42 -2.41 9.42 -12.42
C ILE A 42 -3.88 9.28 -12.13
N SER A 43 -4.52 8.26 -12.72
CA SER A 43 -5.87 7.85 -12.37
C SER A 43 -5.91 7.14 -11.03
N GLY A 44 -7.03 7.21 -10.32
CA GLY A 44 -7.23 6.50 -9.07
C GLY A 44 -8.57 6.81 -8.44
N ASN A 45 -8.80 6.27 -7.26
CA ASN A 45 -9.98 6.58 -6.46
C ASN A 45 -9.54 7.28 -5.18
N ILE A 46 -10.19 8.38 -4.86
CA ILE A 46 -10.05 9.10 -3.61
C ILE A 46 -11.29 8.76 -2.77
N LEU A 47 -11.09 8.17 -1.61
CA LEU A 47 -12.10 8.06 -0.58
C LEU A 47 -11.98 9.25 0.35
N TYR A 48 -13.10 9.92 0.67
CA TYR A 48 -13.16 10.96 1.70
C TYR A 48 -14.20 10.61 2.74
N GLU A 49 -13.94 10.98 3.99
CA GLU A 49 -14.79 10.68 5.15
C GLU A 49 -14.73 11.83 6.14
N LYS A 50 -15.86 12.40 6.51
CA LYS A 50 -15.93 13.47 7.51
C LYS A 50 -15.66 12.92 8.91
N LEU A 51 -14.83 13.59 9.68
CA LEU A 51 -14.50 13.24 11.06
C LEU A 51 -15.31 14.07 12.07
N PRO A 52 -15.60 13.52 13.27
CA PRO A 52 -15.25 12.18 13.75
C PRO A 52 -16.34 11.13 13.47
N TYR A 53 -17.47 11.51 12.89
CA TYR A 53 -18.68 10.68 12.85
C TYR A 53 -18.89 9.90 11.56
N TYR A 54 -18.09 10.18 10.51
CA TYR A 54 -18.19 9.51 9.20
C TYR A 54 -19.58 9.61 8.55
N ASP A 55 -20.31 10.68 8.85
CA ASP A 55 -21.68 10.94 8.41
C ASP A 55 -21.76 11.59 7.02
N ASP A 56 -20.63 12.03 6.49
CA ASP A 56 -20.44 12.48 5.10
C ASP A 56 -19.22 11.79 4.53
N MET A 57 -19.44 10.87 3.61
CA MET A 57 -18.37 10.10 2.95
C MET A 57 -18.69 9.88 1.49
N GLY A 58 -17.66 9.72 0.69
CA GLY A 58 -17.82 9.40 -0.71
C GLY A 58 -16.54 8.95 -1.38
N MET A 59 -16.67 8.56 -2.65
CA MET A 59 -15.56 8.17 -3.49
C MET A 59 -15.56 8.98 -4.78
N ILE A 60 -14.42 9.57 -5.10
CA ILE A 60 -14.17 10.32 -6.33
C ILE A 60 -13.35 9.42 -7.24
N SER A 61 -13.90 9.05 -8.41
CA SER A 61 -13.12 8.40 -9.46
C SER A 61 -12.39 9.44 -10.28
N VAL A 62 -11.07 9.34 -10.31
CA VAL A 62 -10.17 10.25 -11.03
C VAL A 62 -9.68 9.54 -12.28
N ASP A 63 -9.93 10.12 -13.44
CA ASP A 63 -9.57 9.57 -14.76
C ASP A 63 -8.08 9.71 -15.10
N GLY A 64 -7.71 9.45 -16.35
CA GLY A 64 -6.33 9.54 -16.83
C GLY A 64 -5.72 10.95 -16.79
N ASN A 65 -6.54 12.00 -16.69
CA ASN A 65 -6.06 13.38 -16.53
C ASN A 65 -5.65 13.67 -15.08
N GLY A 66 -6.00 12.76 -14.15
CA GLY A 66 -5.59 12.82 -12.75
C GLY A 66 -6.26 13.92 -11.92
N THR A 67 -7.16 14.72 -12.49
CA THR A 67 -7.79 15.86 -11.80
C THR A 67 -9.12 15.49 -11.14
N TYR A 68 -9.45 16.17 -10.06
CA TYR A 68 -10.71 15.97 -9.34
C TYR A 68 -11.32 17.27 -8.83
N SER A 69 -12.62 17.21 -8.54
CA SER A 69 -13.35 18.25 -7.86
C SER A 69 -14.39 17.61 -6.94
N VAL A 70 -14.53 18.11 -5.71
CA VAL A 70 -15.53 17.66 -4.74
C VAL A 70 -16.07 18.84 -3.95
N GLN A 71 -17.34 18.76 -3.57
CA GLN A 71 -18.00 19.73 -2.70
C GLN A 71 -18.06 19.19 -1.27
N LEU A 72 -17.56 19.95 -0.30
CA LEU A 72 -17.48 19.55 1.10
C LEU A 72 -17.97 20.67 2.01
N VAL A 73 -18.26 20.34 3.26
CA VAL A 73 -18.75 21.29 4.27
C VAL A 73 -17.57 22.09 4.84
N LYS A 74 -17.68 23.42 4.76
CA LYS A 74 -16.69 24.32 5.35
C LYS A 74 -16.70 24.25 6.87
N GLY A 75 -15.53 24.25 7.47
CA GLY A 75 -15.32 24.18 8.93
C GLY A 75 -15.21 22.76 9.47
N GLU A 76 -15.39 21.74 8.62
CA GLU A 76 -15.26 20.34 8.99
C GLU A 76 -13.87 19.78 8.63
N THR A 77 -13.49 18.69 9.31
CA THR A 77 -12.26 17.93 9.01
C THR A 77 -12.62 16.66 8.27
N TYR A 78 -11.93 16.39 7.16
CA TYR A 78 -12.10 15.18 6.38
C TYR A 78 -10.81 14.36 6.34
N ASN A 79 -10.96 13.05 6.39
CA ASN A 79 -9.89 12.11 6.07
C ASN A 79 -9.94 11.77 4.59
N PHE A 80 -8.85 11.99 3.86
CA PHE A 80 -8.69 11.60 2.47
C PHE A 80 -7.77 10.41 2.38
N SER A 81 -8.15 9.39 1.62
CA SER A 81 -7.28 8.25 1.35
C SER A 81 -7.29 7.87 -0.12
N VAL A 82 -6.12 7.47 -0.62
CA VAL A 82 -5.94 6.92 -1.97
C VAL A 82 -5.29 5.55 -1.85
N SER A 83 -5.90 4.55 -2.47
CA SER A 83 -5.35 3.20 -2.58
C SER A 83 -5.33 2.80 -4.04
N LYS A 84 -4.13 2.56 -4.59
CA LYS A 84 -3.92 2.17 -5.98
C LYS A 84 -2.86 1.07 -6.05
N PRO A 85 -3.08 -0.03 -6.79
CA PRO A 85 -2.04 -1.04 -7.02
C PRO A 85 -0.77 -0.41 -7.60
N GLY A 86 0.39 -0.75 -7.04
CA GLY A 86 1.69 -0.20 -7.42
C GLY A 86 2.04 1.14 -6.77
N PHE A 87 1.24 1.59 -5.80
CA PHE A 87 1.51 2.81 -5.03
C PHE A 87 1.31 2.58 -3.53
N ASN A 88 2.07 3.28 -2.71
CA ASN A 88 1.85 3.34 -1.26
C ASN A 88 0.50 4.00 -0.97
N ARG A 89 -0.20 3.49 0.04
CA ARG A 89 -1.46 4.12 0.47
C ARG A 89 -1.18 5.52 0.98
N TYR A 90 -1.89 6.49 0.40
CA TYR A 90 -1.94 7.86 0.94
C TYR A 90 -3.09 7.98 1.92
N GLU A 91 -2.88 8.69 3.02
CA GLU A 91 -3.90 9.04 4.00
C GLU A 91 -3.55 10.38 4.66
N ALA A 92 -4.50 11.31 4.69
CA ALA A 92 -4.32 12.62 5.33
C ALA A 92 -5.63 13.18 5.85
N GLN A 93 -5.57 13.84 7.00
CA GLN A 93 -6.67 14.64 7.53
C GLN A 93 -6.51 16.09 7.10
N VAL A 94 -7.59 16.68 6.61
CA VAL A 94 -7.60 18.03 6.05
C VAL A 94 -8.77 18.84 6.63
N ASP A 95 -8.46 19.99 7.18
CA ASP A 95 -9.47 20.96 7.65
C ASP A 95 -9.95 21.79 6.46
N ILE A 96 -11.26 21.78 6.22
CA ILE A 96 -11.87 22.48 5.08
C ILE A 96 -12.20 23.92 5.46
N THR A 97 -11.32 24.85 5.10
CA THR A 97 -11.45 26.26 5.50
C THR A 97 -12.12 27.15 4.44
N GLY A 98 -12.25 26.66 3.20
CA GLY A 98 -12.84 27.38 2.06
C GLY A 98 -12.55 26.65 0.77
N ASP A 99 -12.84 27.29 -0.38
CA ASP A 99 -12.39 26.79 -1.67
C ASP A 99 -10.87 26.64 -1.68
N MET A 100 -10.37 25.47 -2.09
CA MET A 100 -8.93 25.19 -2.08
C MET A 100 -8.49 24.27 -3.21
N ASN A 101 -7.22 24.36 -3.57
CA ASN A 101 -6.57 23.39 -4.44
C ASN A 101 -5.69 22.47 -3.59
N MET A 102 -5.95 21.17 -3.65
CA MET A 102 -5.25 20.15 -2.88
C MET A 102 -4.75 19.05 -3.81
N ASN A 103 -3.46 19.05 -4.11
CA ASN A 103 -2.84 17.95 -4.83
C ASN A 103 -2.47 16.82 -3.86
N ILE A 104 -2.75 15.59 -4.27
CA ILE A 104 -2.42 14.37 -3.53
C ILE A 104 -1.21 13.73 -4.20
N TYR A 105 -0.10 13.67 -3.49
CA TYR A 105 1.12 13.03 -3.97
C TYR A 105 1.20 11.61 -3.45
N VAL A 106 1.24 10.64 -4.38
CA VAL A 106 1.39 9.22 -4.06
C VAL A 106 2.75 8.72 -4.50
N GLU A 107 3.41 7.99 -3.63
CA GLU A 107 4.68 7.34 -3.93
C GLU A 107 4.42 6.00 -4.61
N GLU A 108 5.16 5.71 -5.67
CA GLU A 108 5.12 4.36 -6.23
C GLU A 108 5.57 3.37 -5.16
N ASP A 109 4.74 2.34 -4.95
CA ASP A 109 5.18 1.13 -4.26
C ASP A 109 6.08 0.38 -5.25
N ILE A 110 7.31 0.85 -5.36
CA ILE A 110 8.32 0.18 -6.16
C ILE A 110 8.67 -1.09 -5.39
N VAL A 111 7.86 -2.12 -5.59
CA VAL A 111 8.30 -3.48 -5.38
C VAL A 111 9.40 -3.73 -6.40
N GLU A 112 10.59 -3.27 -6.08
CA GLU A 112 11.75 -3.56 -6.90
C GLU A 112 12.03 -5.06 -6.76
N LEU A 113 11.51 -5.82 -7.72
CA LEU A 113 11.82 -7.23 -7.84
C LEU A 113 13.16 -7.36 -8.55
N ARG A 114 14.22 -7.64 -7.81
CA ARG A 114 15.51 -8.00 -8.37
C ARG A 114 15.62 -9.51 -8.47
N LYS A 115 15.71 -10.01 -9.68
CA LYS A 115 16.16 -11.38 -9.90
C LYS A 115 17.66 -11.44 -9.63
N LEU A 116 18.09 -12.34 -8.76
CA LEU A 116 19.50 -12.61 -8.54
C LEU A 116 19.98 -13.53 -9.67
N GLU A 117 20.50 -12.94 -10.75
CA GLU A 117 20.75 -13.65 -12.01
C GLU A 117 21.98 -14.57 -11.94
N LYS A 118 22.97 -14.19 -11.14
CA LYS A 118 24.20 -14.96 -10.93
C LYS A 118 24.11 -15.91 -9.72
N LEU A 119 22.94 -15.96 -9.06
CA LEU A 119 22.78 -16.81 -7.88
C LEU A 119 22.62 -18.28 -8.27
N ILE A 120 23.67 -19.04 -8.07
CA ILE A 120 23.75 -20.46 -8.40
C ILE A 120 23.87 -21.29 -7.12
N PHE A 121 23.05 -22.33 -7.04
CA PHE A 121 23.15 -23.38 -6.01
C PHE A 121 23.65 -24.67 -6.59
N GLY A 122 24.29 -25.50 -5.76
CA GLY A 122 24.59 -26.89 -6.12
C GLY A 122 23.31 -27.66 -6.52
N LEU A 123 23.46 -28.71 -7.30
CA LEU A 123 22.33 -29.56 -7.68
C LEU A 123 21.65 -30.10 -6.41
N ASP A 124 20.34 -29.97 -6.33
CA ASP A 124 19.52 -30.39 -5.18
C ASP A 124 20.07 -29.94 -3.80
N SER A 125 20.77 -28.82 -3.77
CA SER A 125 21.43 -28.24 -2.60
C SER A 125 21.05 -26.81 -2.37
N ASP A 126 21.18 -26.37 -1.12
CA ASP A 126 21.10 -24.98 -0.65
C ASP A 126 22.47 -24.29 -0.57
N ARG A 127 23.56 -25.04 -0.90
CA ARG A 127 24.90 -24.47 -0.87
C ARG A 127 25.10 -23.47 -1.99
N ILE A 128 25.36 -22.21 -1.60
CA ILE A 128 25.65 -21.12 -2.53
C ILE A 128 27.02 -21.39 -3.23
N SER A 129 27.02 -21.27 -4.55
CA SER A 129 28.24 -21.32 -5.33
C SER A 129 29.12 -20.10 -5.09
N SER A 130 30.44 -20.27 -5.10
CA SER A 130 31.38 -19.13 -4.96
C SER A 130 31.23 -18.08 -6.07
N GLN A 131 30.73 -18.46 -7.24
CA GLN A 131 30.41 -17.52 -8.33
C GLN A 131 29.28 -16.54 -7.99
N SER A 132 28.45 -16.85 -6.98
CA SER A 132 27.33 -16.01 -6.54
C SER A 132 27.72 -14.98 -5.49
N PHE A 133 28.92 -15.07 -4.93
CA PHE A 133 29.31 -14.21 -3.81
C PHE A 133 29.42 -12.74 -4.22
N GLU A 134 29.90 -12.44 -5.43
CA GLU A 134 29.99 -11.07 -5.93
C GLU A 134 28.59 -10.39 -5.96
N GLU A 135 27.60 -11.08 -6.52
CA GLU A 135 26.22 -10.54 -6.58
C GLU A 135 25.61 -10.36 -5.19
N LEU A 136 25.86 -11.28 -4.26
CA LEU A 136 25.38 -11.18 -2.88
C LEU A 136 26.12 -10.10 -2.08
N ASP A 137 27.40 -9.86 -2.38
CA ASP A 137 28.16 -8.75 -1.81
C ASP A 137 27.63 -7.39 -2.30
N ASP A 138 27.27 -7.29 -3.59
CA ASP A 138 26.59 -6.09 -4.14
C ASP A 138 25.25 -5.82 -3.44
N VAL A 139 24.47 -6.88 -3.18
CA VAL A 139 23.21 -6.76 -2.41
C VAL A 139 23.49 -6.29 -0.98
N ALA A 140 24.49 -6.85 -0.32
CA ALA A 140 24.84 -6.47 1.04
C ALA A 140 25.33 -5.01 1.12
N GLN A 141 26.15 -4.58 0.15
CA GLN A 141 26.61 -3.20 0.06
C GLN A 141 25.44 -2.25 -0.19
N TRP A 142 24.57 -2.57 -1.16
CA TRP A 142 23.38 -1.79 -1.45
C TRP A 142 22.46 -1.65 -0.22
N MET A 143 22.24 -2.72 0.54
CA MET A 143 21.47 -2.67 1.79
C MET A 143 22.18 -1.87 2.90
N THR A 144 23.49 -1.82 2.90
CA THR A 144 24.29 -1.02 3.84
C THR A 144 24.15 0.47 3.53
N ASP A 145 24.20 0.84 2.26
CA ASP A 145 24.07 2.21 1.78
C ASP A 145 22.63 2.74 1.94
N ASN A 146 21.66 1.81 2.04
CA ASN A 146 20.24 2.13 2.19
C ASN A 146 19.67 1.52 3.49
N PRO A 147 19.91 2.11 4.67
CA PRO A 147 19.65 1.49 5.98
C PRO A 147 18.17 1.26 6.30
N THR A 148 17.25 1.91 5.61
CA THR A 148 15.80 1.78 5.79
C THR A 148 15.18 0.64 4.98
N ILE A 149 15.86 0.17 3.93
CA ILE A 149 15.36 -0.90 3.06
C ILE A 149 15.18 -2.21 3.84
N VAL A 150 14.04 -2.81 3.64
CA VAL A 150 13.69 -4.16 4.10
C VAL A 150 13.35 -5.01 2.89
N ILE A 151 13.92 -6.20 2.82
CA ILE A 151 13.74 -7.12 1.69
C ILE A 151 13.03 -8.40 2.10
N GLN A 152 12.39 -9.04 1.12
CA GLN A 152 11.94 -10.42 1.17
C GLN A 152 12.65 -11.23 0.09
N LEU A 153 13.28 -12.31 0.48
CA LEU A 153 13.88 -13.30 -0.42
C LEU A 153 12.81 -14.33 -0.78
N GLU A 154 12.56 -14.51 -2.07
CA GLU A 154 11.52 -15.41 -2.60
C GLU A 154 12.21 -16.59 -3.33
N GLY A 155 12.03 -17.79 -2.79
CA GLY A 155 12.69 -18.99 -3.29
C GLY A 155 11.80 -19.83 -4.19
N HIS A 156 12.31 -20.19 -5.38
CA HIS A 156 11.61 -20.98 -6.37
C HIS A 156 12.42 -22.20 -6.78
N THR A 157 11.72 -23.25 -7.14
CA THR A 157 12.30 -24.45 -7.77
C THR A 157 11.64 -24.68 -9.12
N ASP A 158 12.13 -25.64 -9.84
CA ASP A 158 11.47 -26.15 -11.01
C ASP A 158 10.10 -26.78 -10.63
N PHE A 159 9.17 -26.81 -11.56
CA PHE A 159 7.87 -27.43 -11.38
C PHE A 159 7.92 -28.92 -11.78
N GLY A 160 7.05 -29.69 -11.18
CA GLY A 160 7.01 -31.16 -11.32
C GLY A 160 7.88 -31.85 -10.28
N GLY A 161 7.43 -33.00 -9.82
CA GLY A 161 8.06 -33.72 -8.72
C GLY A 161 7.34 -33.55 -7.39
N ASN A 162 8.02 -33.83 -6.29
CA ASN A 162 7.43 -33.75 -4.96
C ASN A 162 7.33 -32.29 -4.50
N ALA A 163 6.10 -31.77 -4.38
CA ALA A 163 5.85 -30.38 -4.01
C ALA A 163 6.39 -30.01 -2.62
N GLU A 164 6.36 -30.94 -1.65
CA GLU A 164 6.85 -30.70 -0.30
C GLU A 164 8.39 -30.64 -0.28
N ALA A 165 9.08 -31.52 -1.04
CA ALA A 165 10.51 -31.46 -1.20
C ALA A 165 10.95 -30.17 -1.91
N ALA A 166 10.23 -29.74 -2.94
CA ALA A 166 10.46 -28.49 -3.65
C ALA A 166 10.31 -27.28 -2.72
N LEU A 167 9.29 -27.26 -1.87
CA LEU A 167 9.06 -26.21 -0.89
C LEU A 167 10.19 -26.17 0.16
N ARG A 168 10.60 -27.33 0.69
CA ARG A 168 11.73 -27.41 1.64
C ARG A 168 13.05 -26.93 1.02
N LEU A 169 13.33 -27.32 -0.21
CA LEU A 169 14.56 -26.90 -0.91
C LEU A 169 14.57 -25.40 -1.16
N SER A 170 13.45 -24.82 -1.61
CA SER A 170 13.36 -23.38 -1.83
C SER A 170 13.49 -22.60 -0.51
N GLN A 171 12.94 -23.11 0.60
CA GLN A 171 13.11 -22.52 1.94
C GLN A 171 14.58 -22.56 2.37
N ALA A 172 15.25 -23.71 2.23
CA ALA A 172 16.67 -23.83 2.60
C ALA A 172 17.55 -22.86 1.81
N ARG A 173 17.26 -22.64 0.53
CA ARG A 173 18.00 -21.71 -0.33
C ARG A 173 17.84 -20.24 0.11
N VAL A 174 16.63 -19.79 0.40
CA VAL A 174 16.42 -18.41 0.86
C VAL A 174 17.00 -18.18 2.26
N GLU A 175 16.99 -19.19 3.12
CA GLU A 175 17.67 -19.10 4.43
C GLU A 175 19.20 -19.04 4.26
N ALA A 176 19.79 -19.81 3.35
CA ALA A 176 21.23 -19.73 3.08
C ALA A 176 21.65 -18.33 2.58
N VAL A 177 20.86 -17.71 1.69
CA VAL A 177 21.11 -16.32 1.24
C VAL A 177 20.95 -15.34 2.40
N LYS A 178 19.93 -15.50 3.23
CA LYS A 178 19.72 -14.66 4.41
C LYS A 178 20.88 -14.75 5.39
N GLU A 179 21.36 -15.96 5.71
CA GLU A 179 22.51 -16.15 6.59
C GLU A 179 23.77 -15.48 6.02
N TYR A 180 24.00 -15.60 4.71
CA TYR A 180 25.10 -14.90 4.05
C TYR A 180 25.03 -13.38 4.23
N LEU A 181 23.85 -12.78 4.02
CA LEU A 181 23.66 -11.33 4.21
C LEU A 181 23.81 -10.91 5.69
N ILE A 182 23.42 -11.77 6.64
CA ILE A 182 23.63 -11.52 8.08
C ILE A 182 25.12 -11.57 8.42
N GLU A 183 25.90 -12.50 7.85
CA GLU A 183 27.36 -12.52 7.98
C GLU A 183 28.01 -11.25 7.45
N LYS A 184 27.44 -10.64 6.39
CA LYS A 184 27.82 -9.32 5.86
C LYS A 184 27.28 -8.15 6.68
N LYS A 185 26.78 -8.39 7.91
CA LYS A 185 26.32 -7.40 8.88
C LYS A 185 24.99 -6.74 8.58
N ILE A 186 24.19 -7.27 7.66
CA ILE A 186 22.83 -6.84 7.49
C ILE A 186 21.97 -7.34 8.66
N LYS A 187 21.20 -6.45 9.28
CA LYS A 187 20.36 -6.80 10.43
C LYS A 187 19.29 -7.81 10.04
N LYS A 188 19.13 -8.90 10.83
CA LYS A 188 18.17 -9.98 10.60
C LYS A 188 16.73 -9.51 10.37
N ASN A 189 16.30 -8.47 11.09
CA ASN A 189 14.95 -7.91 11.00
C ASN A 189 14.69 -7.12 9.70
N ARG A 190 15.69 -6.97 8.85
CA ARG A 190 15.59 -6.36 7.51
C ARG A 190 15.46 -7.40 6.39
N ILE A 191 15.52 -8.71 6.72
CA ILE A 191 15.52 -9.79 5.73
C ILE A 191 14.43 -10.79 6.08
N PHE A 192 13.38 -10.83 5.28
CA PHE A 192 12.32 -11.83 5.34
C PHE A 192 12.54 -12.89 4.28
N THR A 193 11.99 -14.08 4.48
CA THR A 193 12.10 -15.20 3.56
C THR A 193 10.73 -15.75 3.23
N LYS A 194 10.52 -16.18 1.99
CA LYS A 194 9.32 -16.88 1.54
C LYS A 194 9.68 -17.93 0.51
N ALA A 195 9.22 -19.15 0.73
CA ALA A 195 9.39 -20.26 -0.20
C ALA A 195 8.12 -20.47 -1.03
N PHE A 196 8.29 -20.69 -2.32
CA PHE A 196 7.21 -21.00 -3.26
C PHE A 196 7.34 -22.40 -3.85
N GLY A 197 8.49 -23.07 -3.72
CA GLY A 197 8.75 -24.31 -4.41
C GLY A 197 8.53 -24.15 -5.91
N GLY A 198 7.87 -25.09 -6.54
CA GLY A 198 7.56 -25.07 -7.97
C GLY A 198 6.20 -24.45 -8.33
N THR A 199 5.55 -23.72 -7.43
CA THR A 199 4.18 -23.21 -7.64
C THR A 199 4.09 -21.96 -8.51
N GLN A 200 5.21 -21.26 -8.70
CA GLN A 200 5.29 -20.02 -9.49
C GLN A 200 6.39 -20.09 -10.55
N PRO A 201 6.24 -20.93 -11.58
CA PRO A 201 7.22 -21.03 -12.64
C PRO A 201 7.21 -19.77 -13.53
N VAL A 202 8.39 -19.32 -13.95
CA VAL A 202 8.54 -18.27 -14.98
C VAL A 202 8.18 -18.82 -16.36
N THR A 203 8.46 -20.11 -16.58
CA THR A 203 8.13 -20.81 -17.80
C THR A 203 7.64 -22.22 -17.49
N GLN A 204 6.71 -22.72 -18.30
CA GLN A 204 6.20 -24.09 -18.21
C GLN A 204 6.88 -25.06 -19.20
N GLU A 205 7.85 -24.57 -19.95
CA GLU A 205 8.67 -25.42 -20.81
C GLU A 205 9.52 -26.38 -19.97
N ARG A 206 9.80 -27.57 -20.55
CA ARG A 206 10.53 -28.64 -19.84
C ARG A 206 11.97 -28.81 -20.32
N THR A 207 12.49 -27.85 -21.07
CA THR A 207 13.90 -27.87 -21.48
C THR A 207 14.82 -27.64 -20.26
N PRO A 208 16.06 -28.12 -20.28
CA PRO A 208 17.00 -27.88 -19.19
C PRO A 208 17.20 -26.38 -18.89
N GLU A 209 17.22 -25.55 -19.93
CA GLU A 209 17.36 -24.09 -19.85
C GLU A 209 16.15 -23.44 -19.18
N ALA A 210 14.95 -23.82 -19.59
CA ALA A 210 13.68 -23.35 -19.01
C ALA A 210 13.57 -23.73 -17.51
N ARG A 211 13.97 -24.97 -17.18
CA ARG A 211 14.01 -25.41 -15.79
C ARG A 211 15.03 -24.62 -14.96
N ALA A 212 16.16 -24.23 -15.56
CA ALA A 212 17.14 -23.38 -14.88
C ALA A 212 16.59 -22.01 -14.52
N LEU A 213 15.74 -21.41 -15.38
CA LEU A 213 15.06 -20.13 -15.10
C LEU A 213 14.10 -20.23 -13.93
N ASN A 214 13.47 -21.39 -13.72
CA ASN A 214 12.55 -21.61 -12.61
C ASN A 214 13.29 -21.77 -11.26
N ARG A 215 14.50 -22.31 -11.26
CA ARG A 215 15.35 -22.47 -10.06
C ARG A 215 16.07 -21.17 -9.75
N ARG A 216 15.39 -20.30 -9.03
CA ARG A 216 15.86 -18.94 -8.74
C ARG A 216 15.54 -18.50 -7.33
N VAL A 217 16.23 -17.46 -6.88
CA VAL A 217 15.82 -16.63 -5.75
C VAL A 217 15.61 -15.22 -6.28
N GLU A 218 14.51 -14.63 -5.92
CA GLU A 218 14.17 -13.24 -6.21
C GLU A 218 14.27 -12.41 -4.93
N LEU A 219 14.73 -11.17 -5.05
CA LEU A 219 14.76 -10.21 -3.98
C LEU A 219 13.68 -9.17 -4.22
N ARG A 220 12.74 -9.08 -3.28
CA ARG A 220 11.66 -8.09 -3.28
C ARG A 220 11.91 -7.06 -2.21
N VAL A 221 11.90 -5.77 -2.55
CA VAL A 221 11.89 -4.68 -1.57
C VAL A 221 10.48 -4.57 -1.01
N ILE A 222 10.32 -4.72 0.30
CA ILE A 222 9.01 -4.65 0.98
C ILE A 222 8.86 -3.39 1.84
N ARG A 223 9.94 -2.64 2.04
CA ARG A 223 9.94 -1.32 2.67
C ARG A 223 11.23 -0.57 2.31
N ARG A 224 11.09 0.73 2.04
CA ARG A 224 12.20 1.69 1.89
C ARG A 224 12.33 2.65 3.06
#